data_ecd667f02b1c447206a09545b4e5b2c9
#
_entry.id   ecd667f02b1c447206a09545b4e5b2c9
#
_cell.length_a   1.000
_cell.length_b   1.000
_cell.length_c   1.000
_cell.angle_alpha   90.00
_cell.angle_beta   90.00
_cell.angle_gamma   90.00
#
_symmetry.space_group_name_H-M   'P 1'
#
loop_
_entity.id
_entity.type
_entity.pdbx_description
1 polymer ?
#
loop_
_entity_poly.entity_id
_entity_poly.type
_entity_poly.pdbx_seq_one_letter_code
_entity_poly.pdbx_strand_id
1 'polypeptide(L)'
;MALAMNADMTRDVFIGVQANEQQVKTLDLSRDKVVAFATHSLAPGDLNGLLQPALALSAPEVADSDGDGLLTMEEILGLRLNADWVVLSACNTGAGREQGAEALSGLCRAFFYAGAQALLITNWRVETNSAKALTTDLFRRQAQNPMLTQAEALRQSKLFLIDGAGHVDPDSGKVLFAYAHPIFWAAFSLVGG
;
A
#
# COMPACT_ATOMS: atom_id res chain seq x y z
N MET A 1 2.25 0.35 -10.86
CA MET A 1 1.30 1.27 -10.24
C MET A 1 1.63 2.72 -10.59
N ALA A 2 2.71 3.34 -10.14
CA ALA A 2 3.04 4.75 -10.40
C ALA A 2 2.92 5.16 -11.88
N LEU A 3 3.53 4.42 -12.80
CA LEU A 3 3.42 4.67 -14.24
C LEU A 3 1.98 4.57 -14.79
N ALA A 4 1.13 3.72 -14.20
CA ALA A 4 -0.28 3.60 -14.60
C ALA A 4 -1.12 4.82 -14.21
N MET A 5 -0.62 5.64 -13.30
CA MET A 5 -1.21 6.88 -12.83
C MET A 5 -0.53 8.13 -13.42
N ASN A 6 0.38 7.97 -14.37
CA ASN A 6 1.22 9.03 -14.94
C ASN A 6 2.04 9.80 -13.88
N ALA A 7 2.44 9.13 -12.79
CA ALA A 7 3.29 9.73 -11.78
C ALA A 7 4.69 10.01 -12.32
N ASP A 8 5.27 11.14 -11.93
CA ASP A 8 6.65 11.47 -12.20
C ASP A 8 7.57 10.67 -11.27
N MET A 9 8.38 9.79 -11.85
CA MET A 9 9.23 8.86 -11.09
C MET A 9 10.29 9.56 -10.24
N THR A 10 10.61 10.80 -10.54
CA THR A 10 11.63 11.59 -9.80
C THR A 10 11.02 12.45 -8.70
N ARG A 11 9.76 12.85 -8.86
CA ARG A 11 9.06 13.75 -7.95
C ARG A 11 8.06 13.02 -7.03
N ASP A 12 7.36 12.03 -7.59
CA ASP A 12 6.21 11.40 -6.91
C ASP A 12 6.53 9.99 -6.37
N VAL A 13 7.77 9.49 -6.58
CA VAL A 13 8.18 8.15 -6.16
C VAL A 13 9.43 8.21 -5.31
N PHE A 14 9.29 7.89 -4.04
CA PHE A 14 10.35 7.87 -3.04
C PHE A 14 10.76 6.43 -2.74
N ILE A 15 12.02 6.09 -2.94
CA ILE A 15 12.58 4.75 -2.71
C ILE A 15 13.93 4.82 -1.99
N GLY A 16 14.31 3.74 -1.32
CA GLY A 16 15.56 3.68 -0.57
C GLY A 16 15.63 4.84 0.43
N VAL A 17 16.75 5.53 0.48
CA VAL A 17 17.00 6.62 1.43
C VAL A 17 15.97 7.75 1.39
N GLN A 18 15.28 7.94 0.27
CA GLN A 18 14.25 8.96 0.12
C GLN A 18 12.91 8.56 0.76
N ALA A 19 12.67 7.26 0.98
CA ALA A 19 11.45 6.75 1.61
C ALA A 19 11.59 6.80 3.13
N ASN A 20 11.83 7.97 3.70
CA ASN A 20 12.04 8.20 5.12
C ASN A 20 10.88 8.98 5.77
N GLU A 21 10.85 8.96 7.09
CA GLU A 21 9.81 9.57 7.90
C GLU A 21 9.74 11.10 7.72
N GLN A 22 10.88 11.77 7.73
CA GLN A 22 10.96 13.22 7.55
C GLN A 22 10.36 13.63 6.20
N GLN A 23 10.65 12.87 5.14
CA GLN A 23 10.09 13.13 3.81
C GLN A 23 8.57 13.05 3.83
N VAL A 24 7.99 12.00 4.43
CA VAL A 24 6.53 11.85 4.51
C VAL A 24 5.89 13.00 5.29
N LYS A 25 6.49 13.41 6.40
CA LYS A 25 5.96 14.48 7.27
C LYS A 25 6.07 15.88 6.65
N THR A 26 7.01 16.10 5.75
CA THR A 26 7.24 17.43 5.13
C THR A 26 6.55 17.61 3.80
N LEU A 27 6.14 16.53 3.13
CA LEU A 27 5.40 16.59 1.86
C LEU A 27 4.01 17.18 2.05
N ASP A 28 3.59 18.05 1.12
CA ASP A 28 2.20 18.47 0.99
C ASP A 28 1.38 17.41 0.26
N LEU A 29 0.92 16.41 1.01
CA LEU A 29 0.11 15.29 0.50
C LEU A 29 -1.36 15.66 0.25
N SER A 30 -1.77 16.90 0.55
CA SER A 30 -3.18 17.33 0.40
C SER A 30 -3.65 17.44 -1.05
N ARG A 31 -2.71 17.40 -2.01
CA ARG A 31 -2.98 17.45 -3.45
C ARG A 31 -2.95 16.09 -4.12
N ASP A 32 -2.48 15.08 -3.43
CA ASP A 32 -2.29 13.75 -3.98
C ASP A 32 -3.59 12.95 -3.88
N LYS A 33 -4.05 12.44 -5.01
CA LYS A 33 -5.25 11.60 -5.08
C LYS A 33 -4.98 10.17 -4.66
N VAL A 34 -3.74 9.72 -4.77
CA VAL A 34 -3.30 8.39 -4.35
C VAL A 34 -2.01 8.50 -3.56
N VAL A 35 -2.01 8.01 -2.33
CA VAL A 35 -0.82 7.88 -1.50
C VAL A 35 -0.58 6.39 -1.25
N ALA A 36 0.62 5.90 -1.54
CA ALA A 36 0.91 4.47 -1.46
C ALA A 36 2.15 4.16 -0.63
N PHE A 37 1.98 3.28 0.34
CA PHE A 37 3.05 2.74 1.17
C PHE A 37 3.27 1.27 0.82
N ALA A 38 4.38 0.98 0.12
CA ALA A 38 4.82 -0.38 -0.21
C ALA A 38 5.96 -0.77 0.75
N THR A 39 5.60 -1.01 2.02
CA THR A 39 6.54 -1.26 3.11
C THR A 39 5.99 -2.28 4.10
N HIS A 40 6.63 -2.46 5.25
CA HIS A 40 6.15 -3.33 6.31
C HIS A 40 5.27 -2.55 7.30
N SER A 41 4.15 -3.12 7.72
CA SER A 41 3.44 -2.66 8.91
C SER A 41 3.95 -3.44 10.13
N LEU A 42 4.05 -2.73 11.23
CA LEU A 42 4.49 -3.25 12.52
C LEU A 42 3.34 -3.11 13.53
N ALA A 43 3.15 -4.15 14.33
CA ALA A 43 2.23 -4.12 15.45
C ALA A 43 2.95 -3.72 16.75
N PRO A 44 2.21 -3.26 17.77
CA PRO A 44 2.78 -3.08 19.09
C PRO A 44 3.52 -4.35 19.57
N GLY A 45 4.76 -4.18 20.01
CA GLY A 45 5.60 -5.28 20.47
C GLY A 45 6.46 -5.97 19.39
N ASP A 46 6.27 -5.70 18.10
CA ASP A 46 7.15 -6.22 17.04
C ASP A 46 8.60 -5.69 17.18
N LEU A 47 8.74 -4.49 17.74
CA LEU A 47 10.02 -3.90 18.11
C LEU A 47 10.00 -3.48 19.58
N ASN A 48 11.17 -3.50 20.23
CA ASN A 48 11.32 -3.01 21.60
C ASN A 48 10.93 -1.53 21.68
N GLY A 49 9.96 -1.22 22.55
CA GLY A 49 9.48 0.15 22.74
C GLY A 49 8.38 0.58 21.78
N LEU A 50 8.02 -0.21 20.77
CA LEU A 50 6.90 0.09 19.89
C LEU A 50 5.57 -0.20 20.61
N LEU A 51 4.88 0.86 21.00
CA LEU A 51 3.61 0.77 21.77
C LEU A 51 2.35 0.95 20.89
N GLN A 52 2.51 1.37 19.65
CA GLN A 52 1.43 1.62 18.71
C GLN A 52 1.79 1.08 17.31
N PRO A 53 0.79 0.85 16.45
CA PRO A 53 1.06 0.42 15.08
C PRO A 53 1.88 1.45 14.30
N ALA A 54 2.75 0.98 13.41
CA ALA A 54 3.58 1.85 12.57
C ALA A 54 3.82 1.24 11.18
N LEU A 55 4.21 2.09 10.23
CA LEU A 55 4.80 1.69 8.96
C LEU A 55 6.32 1.86 9.06
N ALA A 56 7.07 0.81 8.69
CA ALA A 56 8.52 0.88 8.64
C ALA A 56 8.99 1.66 7.41
N LEU A 57 9.79 2.67 7.61
CA LEU A 57 10.44 3.46 6.57
C LEU A 57 11.94 3.24 6.61
N SER A 58 12.69 3.96 5.78
CA SER A 58 14.15 3.86 5.79
C SER A 58 14.71 4.33 7.13
N ALA A 59 15.60 3.53 7.71
CA ALA A 59 16.21 3.83 8.98
C ALA A 59 17.00 5.15 8.92
N PRO A 60 16.95 5.97 9.97
CA PRO A 60 17.56 7.30 9.98
C PRO A 60 19.07 7.27 9.73
N GLU A 61 19.77 6.23 10.19
CA GLU A 61 21.21 6.05 9.97
C GLU A 61 21.56 5.84 8.48
N VAL A 62 20.61 5.30 7.71
CA VAL A 62 20.79 5.05 6.26
C VAL A 62 20.31 6.25 5.45
N ALA A 63 19.25 6.91 5.90
CA ALA A 63 18.62 8.03 5.21
C ALA A 63 19.23 9.39 5.57
N ASP A 64 20.11 9.47 6.56
CA ASP A 64 20.65 10.71 7.11
C ASP A 64 19.52 11.72 7.40
N SER A 65 18.51 11.26 8.13
CA SER A 65 17.29 12.01 8.41
C SER A 65 16.92 11.97 9.88
N ASP A 66 16.16 12.96 10.32
CA ASP A 66 15.58 12.97 11.66
C ASP A 66 14.45 11.94 11.79
N GLY A 67 14.25 11.40 12.99
CA GLY A 67 13.22 10.44 13.31
C GLY A 67 13.76 9.08 13.73
N ASP A 68 12.89 8.10 13.83
CA ASP A 68 13.23 6.72 14.20
C ASP A 68 12.99 5.70 13.05
N GLY A 69 12.58 6.20 11.88
CA GLY A 69 12.27 5.38 10.71
C GLY A 69 10.92 4.68 10.77
N LEU A 70 10.07 5.07 11.72
CA LEU A 70 8.72 4.53 11.91
C LEU A 70 7.69 5.64 11.70
N LEU A 71 6.79 5.45 10.78
CA LEU A 71 5.61 6.32 10.68
C LEU A 71 4.50 5.72 11.55
N THR A 72 4.40 6.20 12.77
CA THR A 72 3.48 5.71 13.78
C THR A 72 2.04 6.14 13.51
N MET A 73 1.07 5.44 14.14
CA MET A 73 -0.33 5.81 14.07
C MET A 73 -0.57 7.27 14.49
N GLU A 74 0.10 7.74 15.56
CA GLU A 74 -0.01 9.12 16.04
C GLU A 74 0.51 10.13 15.02
N GLU A 75 1.60 9.83 14.33
CA GLU A 75 2.17 10.70 13.29
C GLU A 75 1.31 10.74 12.04
N ILE A 76 0.69 9.61 11.67
CA ILE A 76 -0.28 9.56 10.57
C ILE A 76 -1.47 10.47 10.84
N LEU A 77 -1.94 10.57 12.09
CA LEU A 77 -3.01 11.52 12.48
C LEU A 77 -2.63 12.98 12.24
N GLY A 78 -1.33 13.30 12.25
CA GLY A 78 -0.80 14.63 11.94
C GLY A 78 -0.69 14.95 10.46
N LEU A 79 -0.83 13.99 9.57
CA LEU A 79 -0.78 14.19 8.12
C LEU A 79 -2.05 14.93 7.64
N ARG A 80 -1.91 15.62 6.51
CA ARG A 80 -3.03 16.27 5.83
C ARG A 80 -3.19 15.68 4.44
N LEU A 81 -4.17 14.79 4.31
CA LEU A 81 -4.49 14.13 3.06
C LEU A 81 -5.80 14.70 2.47
N ASN A 82 -5.98 14.53 1.17
CA ASN A 82 -7.25 14.63 0.46
C ASN A 82 -7.26 13.53 -0.60
N ALA A 83 -6.86 12.34 -0.18
CA ALA A 83 -6.59 11.22 -1.05
C ALA A 83 -7.86 10.40 -1.30
N ASP A 84 -8.16 10.14 -2.55
CA ASP A 84 -9.20 9.19 -2.94
C ASP A 84 -8.79 7.76 -2.55
N TRP A 85 -7.47 7.50 -2.55
CA TRP A 85 -6.90 6.22 -2.14
C TRP A 85 -5.67 6.37 -1.24
N VAL A 86 -5.64 5.60 -0.16
CA VAL A 86 -4.38 5.21 0.49
C VAL A 86 -4.16 3.72 0.27
N VAL A 87 -3.00 3.35 -0.28
CA VAL A 87 -2.63 1.96 -0.54
C VAL A 87 -1.64 1.51 0.51
N LEU A 88 -2.03 0.54 1.32
CA LEU A 88 -1.19 -0.10 2.32
C LEU A 88 -0.85 -1.52 1.84
N SER A 89 0.20 -1.63 1.02
CA SER A 89 0.77 -2.93 0.66
C SER A 89 1.76 -3.37 1.75
N ALA A 90 1.25 -3.39 2.98
CA ALA A 90 2.00 -3.63 4.19
C ALA A 90 1.43 -4.89 4.86
N CYS A 91 2.09 -6.03 4.62
CA CYS A 91 1.69 -7.29 5.25
C CYS A 91 2.23 -7.34 6.68
N ASN A 92 1.36 -7.53 7.65
CA ASN A 92 1.80 -7.83 9.01
C ASN A 92 2.27 -9.30 9.09
N THR A 93 3.57 -9.49 9.17
CA THR A 93 4.19 -10.83 9.16
C THR A 93 4.66 -11.31 10.54
N GLY A 94 4.60 -10.48 11.57
CA GLY A 94 5.24 -10.76 12.87
C GLY A 94 4.28 -10.96 14.04
N ALA A 95 3.16 -10.27 14.08
CA ALA A 95 2.22 -10.36 15.19
C ALA A 95 1.24 -11.53 15.02
N GLY A 96 0.82 -12.13 16.12
CA GLY A 96 -0.31 -13.08 16.13
C GLY A 96 -1.52 -12.48 15.40
N ARG A 97 -2.36 -13.35 14.81
CA ARG A 97 -3.47 -12.93 13.92
C ARG A 97 -4.35 -11.81 14.47
N GLU A 98 -4.61 -11.81 15.78
CA GLU A 98 -5.47 -10.80 16.43
C GLU A 98 -4.76 -9.44 16.55
N GLN A 99 -3.53 -9.41 17.05
CA GLN A 99 -2.77 -8.17 17.22
C GLN A 99 -2.47 -7.49 15.87
N GLY A 100 -2.20 -8.28 14.84
CA GLY A 100 -2.01 -7.75 13.49
C GLY A 100 -3.25 -7.12 12.88
N ALA A 101 -4.43 -7.72 13.11
CA ALA A 101 -5.69 -7.17 12.65
C ALA A 101 -6.05 -5.87 13.38
N GLU A 102 -5.80 -5.78 14.69
CA GLU A 102 -5.99 -4.54 15.46
C GLU A 102 -5.03 -3.44 15.02
N ALA A 103 -3.77 -3.77 14.80
CA ALA A 103 -2.76 -2.83 14.32
C ALA A 103 -3.16 -2.23 12.95
N LEU A 104 -3.56 -3.08 12.00
CA LEU A 104 -4.02 -2.64 10.70
C LEU A 104 -5.28 -1.78 10.80
N SER A 105 -6.23 -2.16 11.66
CA SER A 105 -7.43 -1.36 11.95
C SER A 105 -7.08 0.02 12.54
N GLY A 106 -6.06 0.09 13.41
CA GLY A 106 -5.56 1.34 13.96
C GLY A 106 -4.99 2.26 12.88
N LEU A 107 -4.12 1.72 12.03
CA LEU A 107 -3.55 2.46 10.89
C LEU A 107 -4.64 2.94 9.93
N CYS A 108 -5.62 2.09 9.58
CA CYS A 108 -6.73 2.49 8.72
C CYS A 108 -7.50 3.67 9.30
N ARG A 109 -7.84 3.63 10.59
CA ARG A 109 -8.52 4.76 11.26
C ARG A 109 -7.69 6.03 11.22
N ALA A 110 -6.38 5.95 11.47
CA ALA A 110 -5.51 7.11 11.43
C ALA A 110 -5.49 7.75 10.03
N PHE A 111 -5.40 6.96 8.96
CA PHE A 111 -5.45 7.47 7.59
C PHE A 111 -6.81 8.10 7.24
N PHE A 112 -7.92 7.55 7.72
CA PHE A 112 -9.23 8.21 7.55
C PHE A 112 -9.29 9.56 8.24
N TYR A 113 -8.80 9.66 9.48
CA TYR A 113 -8.72 10.94 10.18
C TYR A 113 -7.79 11.94 9.47
N ALA A 114 -6.72 11.46 8.87
CA ALA A 114 -5.80 12.27 8.08
C ALA A 114 -6.41 12.77 6.75
N GLY A 115 -7.55 12.20 6.29
CA GLY A 115 -8.28 12.66 5.10
C GLY A 115 -8.28 11.69 3.92
N ALA A 116 -7.99 10.40 4.12
CA ALA A 116 -8.20 9.37 3.12
C ALA A 116 -9.70 9.07 2.96
N GLN A 117 -10.18 8.86 1.72
CA GLN A 117 -11.56 8.45 1.43
C GLN A 117 -11.70 6.93 1.43
N ALA A 118 -10.70 6.23 0.94
CA ALA A 118 -10.65 4.78 0.91
C ALA A 118 -9.23 4.25 1.09
N LEU A 119 -9.13 3.03 1.63
CA LEU A 119 -7.87 2.32 1.73
C LEU A 119 -7.93 1.00 0.96
N LEU A 120 -6.88 0.73 0.19
CA LEU A 120 -6.58 -0.61 -0.33
C LEU A 120 -5.56 -1.26 0.60
N ILE A 121 -5.97 -2.30 1.30
CA ILE A 121 -5.12 -3.00 2.26
C ILE A 121 -4.83 -4.44 1.81
N THR A 122 -3.74 -5.02 2.30
CA THR A 122 -3.46 -6.45 2.16
C THR A 122 -3.54 -7.15 3.52
N ASN A 123 -4.34 -8.21 3.60
CA ASN A 123 -4.58 -8.95 4.84
C ASN A 123 -3.52 -10.03 5.12
N TRP A 124 -2.73 -10.39 4.11
CA TRP A 124 -1.57 -11.28 4.22
C TRP A 124 -0.54 -10.97 3.15
N ARG A 125 0.64 -11.58 3.28
CA ARG A 125 1.72 -11.41 2.30
C ARG A 125 1.30 -11.93 0.93
N VAL A 126 1.38 -11.06 -0.08
CA VAL A 126 1.04 -11.37 -1.48
C VAL A 126 2.33 -11.52 -2.29
N GLU A 127 2.29 -12.39 -3.29
CA GLU A 127 3.36 -12.53 -4.27
C GLU A 127 3.53 -11.22 -5.07
N THR A 128 4.78 -10.79 -5.27
CA THR A 128 5.10 -9.45 -5.76
C THR A 128 4.53 -9.15 -7.15
N ASN A 129 4.58 -10.12 -8.07
CA ASN A 129 4.12 -9.88 -9.45
C ASN A 129 2.59 -9.84 -9.53
N SER A 130 1.88 -10.66 -8.74
CA SER A 130 0.42 -10.62 -8.67
C SER A 130 -0.06 -9.30 -8.02
N ALA A 131 0.61 -8.85 -6.96
CA ALA A 131 0.32 -7.57 -6.34
C ALA A 131 0.55 -6.40 -7.31
N LYS A 132 1.67 -6.42 -8.05
CA LYS A 132 1.96 -5.44 -9.11
C LYS A 132 0.91 -5.49 -10.22
N ALA A 133 0.50 -6.67 -10.67
CA ALA A 133 -0.48 -6.84 -11.73
C ALA A 133 -1.84 -6.28 -11.31
N LEU A 134 -2.35 -6.66 -10.11
CA LEU A 134 -3.62 -6.20 -9.58
C LEU A 134 -3.64 -4.67 -9.42
N THR A 135 -2.66 -4.11 -8.72
CA THR A 135 -2.64 -2.65 -8.45
C THR A 135 -2.44 -1.83 -9.73
N THR A 136 -1.64 -2.33 -10.67
CA THR A 136 -1.47 -1.65 -11.97
C THR A 136 -2.75 -1.66 -12.78
N ASP A 137 -3.46 -2.79 -12.83
CA ASP A 137 -4.75 -2.91 -13.54
C ASP A 137 -5.82 -2.02 -12.90
N LEU A 138 -5.92 -2.01 -11.57
CA LEU A 138 -6.87 -1.20 -10.81
C LEU A 138 -6.72 0.28 -11.15
N PHE A 139 -5.53 0.82 -10.99
CA PHE A 139 -5.30 2.26 -11.22
C PHE A 139 -5.37 2.63 -12.71
N ARG A 140 -4.99 1.74 -13.61
CA ARG A 140 -5.20 1.94 -15.05
C ARG A 140 -6.68 2.07 -15.38
N ARG A 141 -7.54 1.20 -14.82
CA ARG A 141 -9.00 1.26 -15.04
C ARG A 141 -9.59 2.56 -14.52
N GLN A 142 -9.21 3.00 -13.35
CA GLN A 142 -9.69 4.27 -12.81
C GLN A 142 -9.20 5.48 -13.60
N ALA A 143 -7.96 5.47 -14.06
CA ALA A 143 -7.45 6.52 -14.94
C ALA A 143 -8.20 6.58 -16.27
N GLN A 144 -8.61 5.44 -16.82
CA GLN A 144 -9.40 5.36 -18.07
C GLN A 144 -10.88 5.68 -17.87
N ASN A 145 -11.43 5.42 -16.69
CA ASN A 145 -12.81 5.70 -16.35
C ASN A 145 -12.93 6.29 -14.94
N PRO A 146 -12.86 7.62 -14.80
CA PRO A 146 -12.96 8.28 -13.49
C PRO A 146 -14.29 8.10 -12.78
N MET A 147 -15.35 7.66 -13.50
CA MET A 147 -16.66 7.35 -12.91
C MET A 147 -16.75 5.94 -12.33
N LEU A 148 -15.72 5.11 -12.56
CA LEU A 148 -15.68 3.76 -12.01
C LEU A 148 -15.47 3.83 -10.48
N THR A 149 -16.40 3.23 -9.72
CA THR A 149 -16.25 3.18 -8.27
C THR A 149 -15.04 2.37 -7.86
N GLN A 150 -14.48 2.67 -6.70
CA GLN A 150 -13.31 1.99 -6.14
C GLN A 150 -13.56 0.50 -5.97
N ALA A 151 -14.73 0.12 -5.47
CA ALA A 151 -15.14 -1.26 -5.28
C ALA A 151 -15.21 -2.02 -6.62
N GLU A 152 -15.79 -1.40 -7.65
CA GLU A 152 -15.92 -2.02 -8.96
C GLU A 152 -14.56 -2.12 -9.67
N ALA A 153 -13.70 -1.12 -9.54
CA ALA A 153 -12.33 -1.17 -10.03
C ALA A 153 -11.55 -2.35 -9.42
N LEU A 154 -11.64 -2.51 -8.09
CA LEU A 154 -11.01 -3.63 -7.39
C LEU A 154 -11.60 -4.98 -7.82
N ARG A 155 -12.92 -5.07 -7.93
CA ARG A 155 -13.60 -6.29 -8.41
C ARG A 155 -13.11 -6.71 -9.80
N GLN A 156 -13.07 -5.77 -10.74
CA GLN A 156 -12.61 -6.03 -12.11
C GLN A 156 -11.14 -6.43 -12.14
N SER A 157 -10.30 -5.82 -11.31
CA SER A 157 -8.87 -6.17 -11.25
C SER A 157 -8.62 -7.55 -10.62
N LYS A 158 -9.46 -7.97 -9.68
CA LYS A 158 -9.43 -9.36 -9.19
C LYS A 158 -9.84 -10.35 -10.29
N LEU A 159 -10.90 -10.07 -11.04
CA LEU A 159 -11.31 -10.90 -12.16
C LEU A 159 -10.22 -10.96 -13.25
N PHE A 160 -9.55 -9.84 -13.53
CA PHE A 160 -8.41 -9.81 -14.45
C PHE A 160 -7.30 -10.78 -14.03
N LEU A 161 -7.02 -10.93 -12.73
CA LEU A 161 -6.05 -11.92 -12.25
C LEU A 161 -6.59 -13.35 -12.36
N ILE A 162 -7.86 -13.56 -12.02
CA ILE A 162 -8.49 -14.89 -12.04
C ILE A 162 -8.53 -15.46 -13.47
N ASP A 163 -8.95 -14.63 -14.42
CA ASP A 163 -9.18 -15.02 -15.82
C ASP A 163 -7.90 -14.90 -16.68
N GLY A 164 -6.85 -14.26 -16.14
CA GLY A 164 -5.61 -13.98 -16.85
C GLY A 164 -4.67 -15.17 -16.96
N ALA A 165 -3.66 -15.03 -17.82
CA ALA A 165 -2.66 -16.06 -18.05
C ALA A 165 -1.76 -16.37 -16.84
N GLY A 166 -1.71 -15.45 -15.84
CA GLY A 166 -0.82 -15.59 -14.70
C GLY A 166 0.56 -14.97 -14.93
N HIS A 167 1.56 -15.51 -14.24
CA HIS A 167 2.94 -15.06 -14.39
C HIS A 167 3.60 -15.74 -15.59
N VAL A 168 3.98 -14.93 -16.56
CA VAL A 168 4.66 -15.36 -17.78
C VAL A 168 6.15 -15.05 -17.63
N ASP A 169 6.98 -16.02 -17.87
CA ASP A 169 8.43 -15.85 -17.95
C ASP A 169 8.75 -14.96 -19.17
N PRO A 170 9.41 -13.82 -18.97
CA PRO A 170 9.70 -12.89 -20.06
C PRO A 170 10.65 -13.45 -21.11
N ASP A 171 11.52 -14.39 -20.75
CA ASP A 171 12.53 -14.93 -21.64
C ASP A 171 11.99 -16.10 -22.50
N SER A 172 11.18 -16.97 -21.91
CA SER A 172 10.64 -18.15 -22.59
C SER A 172 9.21 -18.00 -23.08
N GLY A 173 8.47 -16.98 -22.63
CA GLY A 173 7.05 -16.81 -22.91
C GLY A 173 6.13 -17.85 -22.26
N LYS A 174 6.66 -18.71 -21.39
CA LYS A 174 5.90 -19.77 -20.72
C LYS A 174 5.19 -19.25 -19.49
N VAL A 175 3.96 -19.70 -19.26
CA VAL A 175 3.24 -19.46 -18.01
C VAL A 175 3.90 -20.31 -16.91
N LEU A 176 4.46 -19.66 -15.91
CA LEU A 176 5.10 -20.33 -14.77
C LEU A 176 4.04 -20.76 -13.74
N PHE A 177 3.05 -19.90 -13.49
CA PHE A 177 1.89 -20.21 -12.63
C PHE A 177 0.74 -19.24 -12.91
N ALA A 178 -0.50 -19.71 -12.69
CA ALA A 178 -1.69 -18.91 -12.86
C ALA A 178 -2.04 -18.15 -11.58
N TYR A 179 -2.62 -16.96 -11.72
CA TYR A 179 -3.09 -16.17 -10.58
C TYR A 179 -4.53 -16.48 -10.14
N ALA A 180 -5.17 -17.50 -10.71
CA ALA A 180 -6.55 -17.86 -10.39
C ALA A 180 -6.76 -18.27 -8.92
N HIS A 181 -5.73 -18.79 -8.25
CA HIS A 181 -5.84 -19.18 -6.84
C HIS A 181 -6.02 -17.96 -5.92
N PRO A 182 -6.96 -17.99 -4.95
CA PRO A 182 -7.28 -16.85 -4.08
C PRO A 182 -6.10 -16.25 -3.31
N ILE A 183 -5.04 -17.01 -3.07
CA ILE A 183 -3.84 -16.52 -2.38
C ILE A 183 -3.23 -15.27 -3.05
N PHE A 184 -3.42 -15.11 -4.36
CA PHE A 184 -2.86 -14.02 -5.15
C PHE A 184 -3.70 -12.74 -5.16
N TRP A 185 -5.01 -12.83 -4.96
CA TRP A 185 -5.93 -11.69 -5.10
C TRP A 185 -6.86 -11.46 -3.92
N ALA A 186 -7.17 -12.50 -3.14
CA ALA A 186 -8.14 -12.36 -2.05
C ALA A 186 -7.58 -11.62 -0.83
N ALA A 187 -6.25 -11.44 -0.75
CA ALA A 187 -5.61 -10.61 0.25
C ALA A 187 -6.05 -9.15 0.21
N PHE A 188 -6.38 -8.65 -0.97
CA PHE A 188 -6.71 -7.23 -1.16
C PHE A 188 -8.14 -6.93 -0.71
N SER A 189 -8.27 -5.97 0.18
CA SER A 189 -9.55 -5.48 0.68
C SER A 189 -9.64 -3.98 0.51
N LEU A 190 -10.84 -3.50 0.13
CA LEU A 190 -11.19 -2.10 0.17
C LEU A 190 -11.84 -1.81 1.53
N VAL A 191 -11.42 -0.73 2.17
CA VAL A 191 -12.02 -0.19 3.40
C VAL A 191 -12.44 1.25 3.12
N GLY A 192 -13.70 1.60 3.37
CA GLY A 192 -14.27 2.90 2.97
C GLY A 192 -14.69 2.94 1.49
N GLY A 193 -14.86 4.13 0.93
CA GLY A 193 -15.24 4.38 -0.47
C GLY A 193 -16.73 4.66 -0.68
#